data_0ccd6a528182003505e01aa1a2951574
#
_entry.id   0ccd6a528182003505e01aa1a2951574
#
_cell.length_a   1.000
_cell.length_b   1.000
_cell.length_c   1.000
_cell.angle_alpha   90.00
_cell.angle_beta   90.00
_cell.angle_gamma   90.00
#
_symmetry.space_group_name_H-M   'P 1'
#
loop_
_entity.id
_entity.type
_entity.pdbx_description
1 polymer ?
#
loop_
_entity_poly.entity_id
_entity_poly.type
_entity_poly.pdbx_seq_one_letter_code
_entity_poly.pdbx_strand_id
1 'polypeptide(L)'
;MRLITRLARPLLRLIGRDDRGAIGVLVAVLIGGGVLLGMGALVIDVGQLYQNRAELQNGADAGALAVAQSCAAGTCAPSLAAQFATANASKLTGGAAGVALVCGSGSLGACPASSGAITDCPTAPAGANYVDVHTSTRTAGGSSLLPPAFAALLLGNSGYQGSTVKACAQAEWGAPTALTSGLAVTISACSWDNYTDIGTTFAPAPPYPPDSLPSASQDRVLQFHGKGSNTSCTTEPSGADAPGNFGWTVDSTGNCQTYINGSTYGVKTGASASQACKTALAADQANQTLVFIPVYVSVVGNGANAYYTLKGFAAFVITGYRVPGASASDWLNPANNCSGSSFCLNGYFTQGLIPGPGTMGGTNLGASIAQLSG
;
A
#
# COMPACT_ATOMS: atom_id res chain seq x y z
N MET A 1 88.93 30.65 3.11
CA MET A 1 87.60 30.72 3.78
C MET A 1 86.77 31.95 3.30
N ARG A 2 86.92 32.41 2.05
CA ARG A 2 86.14 33.54 1.48
C ARG A 2 85.42 33.26 0.14
N LEU A 3 85.45 31.96 -0.33
CA LEU A 3 84.83 31.57 -1.58
C LEU A 3 83.46 30.91 -1.40
N ILE A 4 83.18 30.32 -0.24
CA ILE A 4 81.92 29.62 0.07
C ILE A 4 80.77 30.59 0.36
N THR A 5 81.08 31.77 0.85
CA THR A 5 80.06 32.81 1.17
C THR A 5 79.50 33.57 -0.04
N ARG A 6 80.08 33.43 -1.22
CA ARG A 6 79.59 34.11 -2.41
C ARG A 6 78.62 33.27 -3.26
N LEU A 7 78.58 31.94 -3.08
CA LEU A 7 77.68 31.08 -3.83
C LEU A 7 76.35 30.82 -3.08
N ALA A 8 76.27 31.10 -1.78
CA ALA A 8 75.03 30.92 -1.00
C ALA A 8 74.03 32.08 -1.11
N ARG A 9 74.47 33.26 -1.55
CA ARG A 9 73.57 34.42 -1.67
C ARG A 9 72.63 34.41 -2.90
N PRO A 10 72.96 33.87 -4.07
CA PRO A 10 71.97 33.77 -5.16
C PRO A 10 70.95 32.66 -4.96
N LEU A 11 71.27 31.51 -4.24
CA LEU A 11 70.33 30.46 -3.96
C LEU A 11 69.25 30.86 -2.93
N LEU A 12 69.59 31.71 -1.94
CA LEU A 12 68.61 32.21 -0.99
C LEU A 12 67.66 33.29 -1.55
N ARG A 13 67.99 33.91 -2.70
CA ARG A 13 67.11 34.84 -3.36
C ARG A 13 66.12 34.17 -4.30
N LEU A 14 66.31 32.91 -4.68
CA LEU A 14 65.34 32.12 -5.46
C LEU A 14 64.23 31.52 -4.60
N ILE A 15 64.39 31.56 -3.26
CA ILE A 15 63.35 31.14 -2.31
C ILE A 15 62.49 32.35 -1.86
N GLY A 16 62.58 33.48 -2.55
CA GLY A 16 61.92 34.72 -2.24
C GLY A 16 60.57 34.87 -2.94
N ARG A 17 59.48 34.59 -2.21
CA ARG A 17 58.18 35.29 -2.28
C ARG A 17 57.43 35.30 -3.59
N ASP A 18 57.17 34.14 -4.17
CA ASP A 18 56.03 33.99 -5.02
C ASP A 18 55.27 32.74 -4.59
N ASP A 19 54.36 32.90 -3.60
CA ASP A 19 53.44 31.85 -3.14
C ASP A 19 52.58 31.30 -4.30
N ARG A 20 52.56 31.96 -5.43
CA ARG A 20 51.85 31.56 -6.66
C ARG A 20 52.44 30.28 -7.30
N GLY A 21 53.74 30.00 -7.13
CA GLY A 21 54.37 28.80 -7.62
C GLY A 21 54.24 27.62 -6.64
N ALA A 22 54.13 27.90 -5.34
CA ALA A 22 54.08 26.84 -4.30
C ALA A 22 52.80 26.02 -4.41
N ILE A 23 51.66 26.63 -4.70
CA ILE A 23 50.38 25.93 -4.90
C ILE A 23 50.46 25.02 -6.12
N GLY A 24 51.05 25.48 -7.24
CA GLY A 24 51.21 24.66 -8.43
C GLY A 24 52.10 23.41 -8.19
N VAL A 25 53.20 23.59 -7.45
CA VAL A 25 54.08 22.45 -7.07
C VAL A 25 53.37 21.48 -6.12
N LEU A 26 52.65 22.00 -5.14
CA LEU A 26 51.89 21.16 -4.17
C LEU A 26 50.80 20.37 -4.90
N VAL A 27 50.05 21.00 -5.80
CA VAL A 27 49.05 20.33 -6.63
C VAL A 27 49.68 19.28 -7.55
N ALA A 28 50.83 19.61 -8.18
CA ALA A 28 51.58 18.64 -9.02
C ALA A 28 52.11 17.45 -8.24
N VAL A 29 52.56 17.65 -6.99
CA VAL A 29 53.01 16.57 -6.10
C VAL A 29 51.80 15.73 -5.64
N LEU A 30 50.67 16.35 -5.31
CA LEU A 30 49.45 15.61 -4.91
C LEU A 30 48.88 14.80 -6.08
N ILE A 31 48.89 15.37 -7.31
CA ILE A 31 48.47 14.62 -8.51
C ILE A 31 49.50 13.50 -8.83
N GLY A 32 50.80 13.81 -8.88
CA GLY A 32 51.83 12.85 -9.17
C GLY A 32 51.98 11.75 -8.10
N GLY A 33 51.66 12.08 -6.84
CA GLY A 33 51.56 11.13 -5.75
C GLY A 33 50.26 10.29 -5.72
N GLY A 34 49.36 10.52 -6.66
CA GLY A 34 48.07 9.80 -6.76
C GLY A 34 47.03 10.12 -5.65
N VAL A 35 47.35 11.06 -4.76
CA VAL A 35 46.48 11.39 -3.62
C VAL A 35 45.14 11.98 -4.08
N LEU A 36 45.15 12.95 -4.98
CA LEU A 36 43.94 13.58 -5.53
C LEU A 36 43.13 12.58 -6.38
N LEU A 37 43.79 11.76 -7.17
CA LEU A 37 43.18 10.71 -7.98
C LEU A 37 42.57 9.65 -7.08
N GLY A 38 43.25 9.27 -5.99
CA GLY A 38 42.77 8.30 -5.01
C GLY A 38 41.53 8.78 -4.26
N MET A 39 41.50 10.04 -3.84
CA MET A 39 40.32 10.64 -3.22
C MET A 39 39.14 10.73 -4.21
N GLY A 40 39.39 11.13 -5.46
CA GLY A 40 38.38 11.15 -6.50
C GLY A 40 37.78 9.79 -6.79
N ALA A 41 38.61 8.76 -6.88
CA ALA A 41 38.19 7.37 -7.07
C ALA A 41 37.32 6.88 -5.91
N LEU A 42 37.72 7.17 -4.66
CA LEU A 42 36.95 6.78 -3.47
C LEU A 42 35.58 7.45 -3.46
N VAL A 43 35.50 8.75 -3.79
CA VAL A 43 34.22 9.49 -3.84
C VAL A 43 33.27 8.89 -4.87
N ILE A 44 33.80 8.50 -6.05
CA ILE A 44 32.98 7.90 -7.11
C ILE A 44 32.49 6.51 -6.67
N ASP A 45 33.34 5.65 -6.17
CA ASP A 45 32.97 4.29 -5.76
C ASP A 45 31.97 4.29 -4.60
N VAL A 46 32.16 5.14 -3.59
CA VAL A 46 31.22 5.33 -2.49
C VAL A 46 29.91 5.93 -2.98
N GLY A 47 29.96 6.93 -3.87
CA GLY A 47 28.77 7.52 -4.48
C GLY A 47 27.91 6.51 -5.24
N GLN A 48 28.55 5.60 -5.99
CA GLN A 48 27.86 4.50 -6.68
C GLN A 48 27.17 3.51 -5.70
N LEU A 49 27.82 3.19 -4.58
CA LEU A 49 27.21 2.32 -3.55
C LEU A 49 25.96 2.98 -2.95
N TYR A 50 26.00 4.27 -2.66
CA TYR A 50 24.83 5.01 -2.17
C TYR A 50 23.70 5.08 -3.21
N GLN A 51 24.04 5.35 -4.47
CA GLN A 51 23.05 5.33 -5.55
C GLN A 51 22.41 3.97 -5.71
N ASN A 52 23.21 2.91 -5.76
CA ASN A 52 22.71 1.53 -5.89
C ASN A 52 21.83 1.14 -4.69
N ARG A 53 22.16 1.61 -3.48
CA ARG A 53 21.30 1.39 -2.32
C ARG A 53 19.95 2.08 -2.44
N ALA A 54 19.92 3.33 -2.90
CA ALA A 54 18.67 4.06 -3.11
C ALA A 54 17.80 3.38 -4.17
N GLU A 55 18.38 2.90 -5.27
CA GLU A 55 17.67 2.15 -6.30
C GLU A 55 17.12 0.82 -5.77
N LEU A 56 17.92 0.09 -4.97
CA LEU A 56 17.46 -1.16 -4.33
C LEU A 56 16.34 -0.91 -3.32
N GLN A 57 16.38 0.21 -2.60
CA GLN A 57 15.30 0.60 -1.68
C GLN A 57 14.02 0.88 -2.46
N ASN A 58 14.07 1.67 -3.54
CA ASN A 58 12.90 1.89 -4.41
C ASN A 58 12.32 0.58 -4.93
N GLY A 59 13.20 -0.36 -5.30
CA GLY A 59 12.78 -1.70 -5.73
C GLY A 59 12.15 -2.51 -4.61
N ALA A 60 12.72 -2.46 -3.40
CA ALA A 60 12.19 -3.16 -2.23
C ALA A 60 10.81 -2.61 -1.84
N ASP A 61 10.66 -1.28 -1.80
CA ASP A 61 9.40 -0.59 -1.48
C ASP A 61 8.29 -0.98 -2.45
N ALA A 62 8.59 -0.92 -3.76
CA ALA A 62 7.63 -1.31 -4.79
C ALA A 62 7.26 -2.81 -4.70
N GLY A 63 8.24 -3.67 -4.45
CA GLY A 63 8.04 -5.10 -4.27
C GLY A 63 7.20 -5.43 -3.03
N ALA A 64 7.52 -4.81 -1.88
CA ALA A 64 6.80 -5.01 -0.63
C ALA A 64 5.34 -4.54 -0.76
N LEU A 65 5.12 -3.35 -1.31
CA LEU A 65 3.77 -2.83 -1.50
C LEU A 65 2.94 -3.70 -2.47
N ALA A 66 3.54 -4.17 -3.57
CA ALA A 66 2.84 -5.04 -4.52
C ALA A 66 2.42 -6.38 -3.89
N VAL A 67 3.29 -7.00 -3.08
CA VAL A 67 2.95 -8.23 -2.35
C VAL A 67 1.90 -7.95 -1.29
N ALA A 68 2.03 -6.88 -0.49
CA ALA A 68 1.05 -6.50 0.52
C ALA A 68 -0.34 -6.27 -0.10
N GLN A 69 -0.42 -5.58 -1.24
CA GLN A 69 -1.66 -5.37 -1.98
C GLN A 69 -2.28 -6.69 -2.47
N SER A 70 -1.46 -7.61 -2.98
CA SER A 70 -1.95 -8.91 -3.43
C SER A 70 -2.46 -9.77 -2.26
N CYS A 71 -1.78 -9.70 -1.10
CA CYS A 71 -2.23 -10.39 0.11
C CYS A 71 -3.53 -9.77 0.67
N ALA A 72 -3.63 -8.46 0.66
CA ALA A 72 -4.84 -7.73 1.05
C ALA A 72 -6.05 -8.06 0.13
N ALA A 73 -5.79 -8.34 -1.14
CA ALA A 73 -6.79 -8.80 -2.10
C ALA A 73 -7.07 -10.32 -2.03
N GLY A 74 -6.47 -11.04 -1.08
CA GLY A 74 -6.71 -12.48 -0.84
C GLY A 74 -5.90 -13.44 -1.70
N THR A 75 -5.03 -12.97 -2.60
CA THR A 75 -4.25 -13.85 -3.52
C THR A 75 -2.84 -14.13 -3.02
N CYS A 76 -2.24 -13.24 -2.26
CA CYS A 76 -0.92 -13.29 -1.63
C CYS A 76 0.17 -13.88 -2.54
N ALA A 77 0.58 -13.13 -3.57
CA ALA A 77 1.53 -13.56 -4.60
C ALA A 77 2.96 -13.01 -4.34
N PRO A 78 3.85 -13.74 -3.65
CA PRO A 78 5.20 -13.25 -3.33
C PRO A 78 6.09 -13.09 -4.57
N SER A 79 5.76 -13.72 -5.69
CA SER A 79 6.47 -13.56 -6.96
C SER A 79 6.44 -12.14 -7.52
N LEU A 80 5.44 -11.34 -7.14
CA LEU A 80 5.34 -9.93 -7.53
C LEU A 80 6.52 -9.11 -7.01
N ALA A 81 7.13 -9.49 -5.87
CA ALA A 81 8.28 -8.80 -5.32
C ALA A 81 9.41 -8.69 -6.33
N ALA A 82 9.77 -9.78 -7.02
CA ALA A 82 10.85 -9.78 -8.01
C ALA A 82 10.52 -8.92 -9.23
N GLN A 83 9.29 -8.99 -9.70
CA GLN A 83 8.82 -8.23 -10.86
C GLN A 83 8.90 -6.71 -10.58
N PHE A 84 8.31 -6.28 -9.48
CA PHE A 84 8.26 -4.85 -9.14
C PHE A 84 9.60 -4.32 -8.66
N ALA A 85 10.39 -5.11 -7.93
CA ALA A 85 11.75 -4.72 -7.51
C ALA A 85 12.64 -4.46 -8.72
N THR A 86 12.63 -5.35 -9.72
CA THR A 86 13.43 -5.18 -10.94
C THR A 86 12.98 -3.97 -11.76
N ALA A 87 11.66 -3.78 -11.91
CA ALA A 87 11.12 -2.66 -12.68
C ALA A 87 11.44 -1.28 -12.06
N ASN A 88 11.47 -1.19 -10.73
CA ASN A 88 11.66 0.08 -10.01
C ASN A 88 13.11 0.35 -9.59
N ALA A 89 14.02 -0.62 -9.73
CA ALA A 89 15.47 -0.44 -9.53
C ALA A 89 16.23 -0.43 -10.87
N SER A 90 15.72 0.29 -11.87
CA SER A 90 16.22 0.23 -13.25
C SER A 90 17.55 0.96 -13.50
N LYS A 91 17.99 1.81 -12.56
CA LYS A 91 19.20 2.64 -12.71
C LYS A 91 20.39 2.11 -11.91
N LEU A 92 20.39 0.84 -11.56
CA LEU A 92 21.53 0.21 -10.90
C LEU A 92 22.77 0.23 -11.78
N THR A 93 23.89 0.69 -11.20
CA THR A 93 25.18 0.71 -11.89
C THR A 93 25.86 -0.64 -11.73
N GLY A 94 26.13 -1.31 -12.85
CA GLY A 94 26.89 -2.56 -12.90
C GLY A 94 26.10 -3.83 -12.55
N GLY A 95 24.75 -3.74 -12.42
CA GLY A 95 23.94 -4.92 -12.10
C GLY A 95 22.44 -4.67 -12.19
N ALA A 96 21.67 -5.62 -11.68
CA ALA A 96 20.23 -5.58 -11.55
C ALA A 96 19.81 -5.78 -10.08
N ALA A 97 18.56 -5.45 -9.74
CA ALA A 97 18.01 -5.82 -8.44
C ALA A 97 17.67 -7.31 -8.40
N GLY A 98 18.14 -8.00 -7.39
CA GLY A 98 17.71 -9.35 -7.05
C GLY A 98 16.90 -9.33 -5.77
N VAL A 99 15.78 -10.06 -5.71
CA VAL A 99 15.07 -10.33 -4.46
C VAL A 99 15.74 -11.51 -3.78
N ALA A 100 16.28 -11.28 -2.58
CA ALA A 100 16.98 -12.29 -1.80
C ALA A 100 16.02 -13.07 -0.89
N LEU A 101 14.98 -12.38 -0.36
CA LEU A 101 14.01 -12.98 0.54
C LEU A 101 12.71 -12.21 0.47
N VAL A 102 11.59 -12.93 0.53
CA VAL A 102 10.25 -12.41 0.82
C VAL A 102 9.72 -13.21 2.00
N CYS A 103 9.35 -12.54 3.07
CA CYS A 103 8.84 -13.18 4.28
C CYS A 103 7.81 -12.29 4.97
N GLY A 104 7.06 -12.80 5.95
CA GLY A 104 6.04 -12.02 6.64
C GLY A 104 4.92 -12.85 7.24
N SER A 105 3.72 -12.30 7.25
CA SER A 105 2.54 -12.91 7.86
C SER A 105 1.96 -14.03 6.99
N GLY A 106 1.32 -14.99 7.62
CA GLY A 106 0.54 -16.04 6.97
C GLY A 106 1.37 -16.95 6.06
N SER A 107 1.00 -17.05 4.79
CA SER A 107 1.64 -17.94 3.81
C SER A 107 3.04 -17.50 3.37
N LEU A 108 3.49 -16.29 3.72
CA LEU A 108 4.82 -15.79 3.35
C LEU A 108 5.95 -16.42 4.19
N GLY A 109 5.63 -17.03 5.31
CA GLY A 109 6.60 -17.60 6.23
C GLY A 109 7.30 -16.56 7.12
N ALA A 110 7.83 -17.00 8.25
CA ALA A 110 8.42 -16.13 9.25
C ALA A 110 9.71 -15.47 8.73
N CYS A 111 9.89 -14.19 9.04
CA CYS A 111 11.12 -13.48 8.76
C CYS A 111 12.21 -13.85 9.75
N PRO A 112 13.49 -13.84 9.34
CA PRO A 112 14.62 -14.01 10.24
C PRO A 112 14.66 -12.88 11.27
N ALA A 113 15.20 -13.16 12.45
CA ALA A 113 15.39 -12.14 13.48
C ALA A 113 16.31 -11.02 12.95
N SER A 114 15.96 -9.77 13.25
CA SER A 114 16.81 -8.61 12.93
C SER A 114 18.15 -8.71 13.65
N SER A 115 19.23 -8.47 12.93
CA SER A 115 20.58 -8.40 13.48
C SER A 115 20.94 -6.99 13.99
N GLY A 116 20.06 -6.01 13.76
CA GLY A 116 20.32 -4.59 14.02
C GLY A 116 21.17 -3.91 12.96
N ALA A 117 21.37 -4.54 11.82
CA ALA A 117 22.08 -3.93 10.70
C ALA A 117 21.18 -2.88 10.02
N ILE A 118 21.81 -1.84 9.45
CA ILE A 118 21.11 -0.78 8.71
C ILE A 118 20.40 -1.28 7.44
N THR A 119 20.61 -2.52 7.06
CA THR A 119 20.00 -3.20 5.91
C THR A 119 18.88 -4.15 6.33
N ASP A 120 18.59 -4.25 7.63
CA ASP A 120 17.50 -5.07 8.13
C ASP A 120 16.18 -4.32 7.98
N CYS A 121 15.10 -5.07 7.85
CA CYS A 121 13.76 -4.51 7.89
C CYS A 121 13.42 -4.02 9.31
N PRO A 122 12.43 -3.12 9.43
CA PRO A 122 11.85 -2.74 10.71
C PRO A 122 11.31 -3.95 11.48
N THR A 123 11.05 -3.75 12.75
CA THR A 123 10.35 -4.77 13.56
C THR A 123 8.93 -4.97 13.04
N ALA A 124 8.46 -6.23 13.08
CA ALA A 124 7.10 -6.56 12.67
C ALA A 124 6.06 -5.66 13.37
N PRO A 125 5.09 -5.11 12.63
CA PRO A 125 4.06 -4.23 13.18
C PRO A 125 3.14 -5.02 14.11
N ALA A 126 2.71 -4.39 15.20
CA ALA A 126 1.76 -4.99 16.12
C ALA A 126 0.33 -4.87 15.54
N GLY A 127 -0.38 -5.99 15.39
CA GLY A 127 -1.79 -6.00 15.03
C GLY A 127 -2.11 -5.85 13.54
N ALA A 128 -1.12 -5.80 12.67
CA ALA A 128 -1.28 -5.81 11.20
C ALA A 128 -0.54 -7.01 10.59
N ASN A 129 -0.98 -7.45 9.42
CA ASN A 129 -0.17 -8.36 8.62
C ASN A 129 0.92 -7.56 7.91
N TYR A 130 2.05 -8.19 7.63
CA TYR A 130 3.19 -7.52 7.02
C TYR A 130 3.95 -8.43 6.06
N VAL A 131 4.70 -7.82 5.18
CA VAL A 131 5.69 -8.47 4.31
C VAL A 131 6.99 -7.68 4.31
N ASP A 132 8.09 -8.39 4.45
CA ASP A 132 9.44 -7.88 4.26
C ASP A 132 9.98 -8.35 2.93
N VAL A 133 10.52 -7.42 2.15
CA VAL A 133 11.19 -7.71 0.88
C VAL A 133 12.64 -7.27 0.97
N HIS A 134 13.53 -8.23 0.96
CA HIS A 134 14.97 -8.01 0.96
C HIS A 134 15.50 -8.00 -0.47
N THR A 135 16.13 -6.92 -0.87
CA THR A 135 16.78 -6.79 -2.18
C THR A 135 18.30 -6.78 -2.04
N SER A 136 18.97 -7.19 -3.08
CA SER A 136 20.43 -7.11 -3.21
C SER A 136 20.83 -6.85 -4.65
N THR A 137 22.01 -6.28 -4.83
CA THR A 137 22.62 -6.17 -6.16
C THR A 137 22.88 -7.55 -6.75
N ARG A 138 22.66 -7.69 -8.07
CA ARG A 138 22.97 -8.89 -8.83
C ARG A 138 23.65 -8.49 -10.14
N THR A 139 24.87 -8.93 -10.38
CA THR A 139 25.59 -8.73 -11.64
C THR A 139 25.03 -9.63 -12.73
N ALA A 140 25.38 -9.36 -13.99
CA ALA A 140 25.00 -10.20 -15.13
C ALA A 140 25.47 -11.64 -14.98
N GLY A 141 26.56 -11.89 -14.25
CA GLY A 141 27.07 -13.23 -13.92
C GLY A 141 26.41 -13.89 -12.70
N GLY A 142 25.37 -13.25 -12.12
CA GLY A 142 24.63 -13.77 -10.97
C GLY A 142 25.27 -13.52 -9.60
N SER A 143 26.46 -12.91 -9.52
CA SER A 143 27.10 -12.50 -8.28
C SER A 143 26.39 -11.33 -7.64
N SER A 144 26.33 -11.28 -6.31
CA SER A 144 25.85 -10.10 -5.56
C SER A 144 26.93 -9.04 -5.33
N LEU A 145 28.19 -9.36 -5.62
CA LEU A 145 29.31 -8.43 -5.45
C LEU A 145 29.40 -7.47 -6.63
N LEU A 146 29.28 -6.17 -6.36
CA LEU A 146 29.57 -5.11 -7.32
C LEU A 146 31.07 -4.84 -7.33
N PRO A 147 31.76 -5.01 -8.48
CA PRO A 147 33.17 -4.65 -8.58
C PRO A 147 33.34 -3.15 -8.39
N PRO A 148 34.41 -2.69 -7.69
CA PRO A 148 34.70 -1.28 -7.59
C PRO A 148 35.08 -0.72 -8.96
N ALA A 149 34.63 0.52 -9.27
CA ALA A 149 34.96 1.14 -10.55
C ALA A 149 36.43 1.61 -10.60
N PHE A 150 36.92 2.19 -9.51
CA PHE A 150 38.26 2.78 -9.45
C PHE A 150 39.12 2.27 -8.30
N ALA A 151 38.55 1.79 -7.19
CA ALA A 151 39.32 1.31 -6.04
C ALA A 151 40.19 0.11 -6.39
N ALA A 152 39.81 -0.71 -7.35
CA ALA A 152 40.63 -1.81 -7.84
C ALA A 152 41.96 -1.34 -8.44
N LEU A 153 41.98 -0.18 -9.10
CA LEU A 153 43.21 0.41 -9.66
C LEU A 153 44.17 0.93 -8.57
N LEU A 154 43.60 1.41 -7.44
CA LEU A 154 44.36 1.98 -6.35
C LEU A 154 44.90 0.92 -5.39
N LEU A 155 44.13 -0.12 -5.14
CA LEU A 155 44.46 -1.19 -4.20
C LEU A 155 45.36 -2.27 -4.83
N GLY A 156 45.60 -2.16 -6.15
CA GLY A 156 46.36 -3.17 -6.86
C GLY A 156 45.68 -4.54 -6.78
N ASN A 157 46.47 -5.60 -6.72
CA ASN A 157 45.93 -6.98 -6.66
C ASN A 157 45.59 -7.41 -5.21
N SER A 158 45.00 -6.54 -4.41
CA SER A 158 44.72 -6.74 -2.97
C SER A 158 43.63 -7.77 -2.66
N GLY A 159 43.03 -8.41 -3.67
CA GLY A 159 41.94 -9.38 -3.50
C GLY A 159 40.58 -8.76 -3.20
N TYR A 160 40.44 -7.44 -3.20
CA TYR A 160 39.13 -6.77 -3.03
C TYR A 160 38.24 -6.97 -4.28
N GLN A 161 37.20 -7.78 -4.13
CA GLN A 161 36.32 -8.18 -5.20
C GLN A 161 35.10 -7.23 -5.35
N GLY A 162 34.89 -6.30 -4.43
CA GLY A 162 33.76 -5.41 -4.39
C GLY A 162 32.89 -5.56 -3.15
N SER A 163 31.70 -4.95 -3.18
CA SER A 163 30.74 -4.96 -2.08
C SER A 163 29.35 -5.37 -2.55
N THR A 164 28.63 -6.11 -1.71
CA THR A 164 27.20 -6.37 -1.90
C THR A 164 26.41 -5.22 -1.29
N VAL A 165 25.55 -4.60 -2.08
CA VAL A 165 24.59 -3.63 -1.58
C VAL A 165 23.26 -4.32 -1.34
N LYS A 166 22.63 -4.03 -0.22
CA LYS A 166 21.34 -4.58 0.19
C LYS A 166 20.42 -3.47 0.64
N ALA A 167 19.12 -3.72 0.49
CA ALA A 167 18.07 -2.90 1.07
C ALA A 167 16.90 -3.79 1.52
N CYS A 168 16.10 -3.28 2.42
CA CYS A 168 14.89 -3.95 2.85
C CYS A 168 13.75 -2.94 2.96
N ALA A 169 12.55 -3.37 2.56
CA ALA A 169 11.33 -2.63 2.77
C ALA A 169 10.29 -3.51 3.43
N GLN A 170 9.50 -2.90 4.30
CA GLN A 170 8.35 -3.52 4.93
C GLN A 170 7.08 -2.82 4.47
N ALA A 171 6.08 -3.62 4.12
CA ALA A 171 4.72 -3.13 3.91
C ALA A 171 3.76 -3.91 4.79
N GLU A 172 2.74 -3.22 5.28
CA GLU A 172 1.69 -3.79 6.09
C GLU A 172 0.34 -3.71 5.38
N TRP A 173 -0.56 -4.62 5.72
CA TRP A 173 -1.94 -4.59 5.26
C TRP A 173 -2.90 -5.07 6.32
N GLY A 174 -4.14 -4.58 6.24
CA GLY A 174 -5.19 -4.97 7.17
C GLY A 174 -6.48 -4.21 6.95
N ALA A 175 -7.51 -4.58 7.71
CA ALA A 175 -8.78 -3.90 7.69
C ALA A 175 -8.69 -2.53 8.37
N PRO A 176 -9.31 -1.48 7.80
CA PRO A 176 -9.29 -0.14 8.36
C PRO A 176 -10.15 -0.04 9.65
N THR A 177 -9.72 0.80 10.58
CA THR A 177 -10.51 1.21 11.76
C THR A 177 -11.29 2.50 11.52
N ALA A 178 -10.85 3.30 10.54
CA ALA A 178 -11.48 4.56 10.15
C ALA A 178 -11.50 4.69 8.63
N LEU A 179 -12.58 5.26 8.09
CA LEU A 179 -12.77 5.42 6.65
C LEU A 179 -13.82 6.50 6.36
N THR A 180 -13.63 7.24 5.27
CA THR A 180 -14.76 7.89 4.59
C THR A 180 -15.38 6.86 3.65
N SER A 181 -16.66 6.47 3.93
CA SER A 181 -17.36 5.48 3.11
C SER A 181 -17.52 5.96 1.67
N GLY A 182 -17.52 5.05 0.72
CA GLY A 182 -17.81 5.38 -0.68
C GLY A 182 -19.28 5.79 -0.91
N LEU A 183 -20.18 5.40 0.00
CA LEU A 183 -21.60 5.72 -0.04
C LEU A 183 -22.13 5.86 1.40
N ALA A 184 -23.06 6.80 1.63
CA ALA A 184 -23.69 7.00 2.95
C ALA A 184 -24.76 5.93 3.24
N VAL A 185 -24.37 4.67 3.10
CA VAL A 185 -25.17 3.46 3.34
C VAL A 185 -24.45 2.56 4.30
N THR A 186 -25.18 1.84 5.12
CA THR A 186 -24.64 0.80 5.99
C THR A 186 -25.42 -0.51 5.83
N ILE A 187 -24.75 -1.65 6.08
CA ILE A 187 -25.31 -2.99 5.97
C ILE A 187 -25.22 -3.67 7.33
N SER A 188 -26.21 -4.52 7.66
CA SER A 188 -26.14 -5.31 8.90
C SER A 188 -25.08 -6.40 8.82
N ALA A 189 -24.44 -6.67 9.95
CA ALA A 189 -23.47 -7.77 10.07
C ALA A 189 -24.12 -9.12 9.72
N CYS A 190 -25.36 -9.33 10.13
CA CYS A 190 -26.12 -10.55 9.81
C CYS A 190 -26.29 -10.74 8.29
N SER A 191 -26.61 -9.69 7.55
CA SER A 191 -26.70 -9.76 6.08
C SER A 191 -25.33 -10.04 5.46
N TRP A 192 -24.29 -9.39 5.95
CA TRP A 192 -22.94 -9.63 5.48
C TRP A 192 -22.51 -11.09 5.74
N ASP A 193 -22.71 -11.57 6.97
CA ASP A 193 -22.36 -12.94 7.37
C ASP A 193 -23.10 -13.98 6.48
N ASN A 194 -24.41 -13.78 6.23
CA ASN A 194 -25.21 -14.70 5.40
C ASN A 194 -24.83 -14.67 3.92
N TYR A 195 -24.43 -13.50 3.39
CA TYR A 195 -24.16 -13.34 1.97
C TYR A 195 -22.71 -13.66 1.58
N THR A 196 -21.82 -13.65 2.55
CA THR A 196 -20.41 -13.97 2.35
C THR A 196 -20.01 -15.33 2.97
N ASP A 197 -20.96 -16.07 3.53
CA ASP A 197 -20.69 -17.27 4.32
C ASP A 197 -19.62 -16.98 5.38
N ILE A 198 -19.92 -15.97 6.23
CA ILE A 198 -19.03 -15.49 7.30
C ILE A 198 -17.63 -15.10 6.75
N GLY A 199 -17.60 -14.45 5.57
CA GLY A 199 -16.36 -13.95 4.96
C GLY A 199 -15.52 -14.99 4.23
N THR A 200 -16.08 -16.15 3.90
CA THR A 200 -15.38 -17.18 3.12
C THR A 200 -15.67 -17.10 1.62
N THR A 201 -16.77 -16.45 1.22
CA THR A 201 -17.22 -16.38 -0.17
C THR A 201 -17.33 -14.93 -0.64
N PHE A 202 -16.52 -14.56 -1.61
CA PHE A 202 -16.53 -13.26 -2.25
C PHE A 202 -16.64 -13.39 -3.77
N ALA A 203 -17.30 -12.43 -4.41
CA ALA A 203 -17.32 -12.31 -5.86
C ALA A 203 -16.07 -11.59 -6.36
N PRO A 204 -15.67 -11.75 -7.65
CA PRO A 204 -14.61 -10.99 -8.25
C PRO A 204 -14.82 -9.48 -8.14
N ALA A 205 -13.72 -8.72 -7.91
CA ALA A 205 -13.74 -7.26 -7.88
C ALA A 205 -13.50 -6.67 -9.28
N PRO A 206 -14.09 -5.50 -9.60
CA PRO A 206 -13.70 -4.75 -10.79
C PRO A 206 -12.26 -4.17 -10.64
N PRO A 207 -11.51 -3.93 -11.75
CA PRO A 207 -11.88 -4.24 -13.13
C PRO A 207 -11.80 -5.76 -13.40
N TYR A 208 -12.80 -6.28 -14.11
CA TYR A 208 -12.86 -7.72 -14.36
C TYR A 208 -11.91 -8.10 -15.50
N PRO A 209 -11.06 -9.12 -15.32
CA PRO A 209 -10.38 -9.77 -16.44
C PRO A 209 -11.43 -10.36 -17.41
N PRO A 210 -11.09 -10.55 -18.70
CA PRO A 210 -11.98 -11.22 -19.63
C PRO A 210 -12.49 -12.55 -19.03
N ASP A 211 -13.79 -12.80 -19.13
CA ASP A 211 -14.48 -14.01 -18.66
C ASP A 211 -14.55 -14.20 -17.12
N SER A 212 -14.31 -13.15 -16.34
CA SER A 212 -14.33 -13.24 -14.87
C SER A 212 -15.44 -12.42 -14.20
N LEU A 213 -16.52 -12.12 -14.91
CA LEU A 213 -17.69 -11.46 -14.32
C LEU A 213 -18.25 -12.30 -13.15
N PRO A 214 -18.79 -11.64 -12.11
CA PRO A 214 -19.49 -12.33 -11.03
C PRO A 214 -20.63 -13.18 -11.57
N SER A 215 -20.91 -14.30 -10.90
CA SER A 215 -22.10 -15.11 -11.21
C SER A 215 -23.37 -14.37 -10.76
N ALA A 216 -24.46 -14.46 -11.52
CA ALA A 216 -25.77 -13.95 -11.12
C ALA A 216 -26.25 -14.52 -9.75
N SER A 217 -25.77 -15.70 -9.36
CA SER A 217 -26.05 -16.27 -8.03
C SER A 217 -25.35 -15.58 -6.88
N GLN A 218 -24.33 -14.75 -7.15
CA GLN A 218 -23.63 -13.97 -6.12
C GLN A 218 -24.30 -12.61 -5.88
N ASP A 219 -25.17 -12.19 -6.80
CA ASP A 219 -25.97 -10.99 -6.63
C ASP A 219 -26.96 -11.12 -5.49
N ARG A 220 -27.07 -10.08 -4.67
CA ARG A 220 -27.88 -10.05 -3.44
C ARG A 220 -28.81 -8.85 -3.45
N VAL A 221 -30.02 -9.07 -2.91
CA VAL A 221 -31.01 -7.98 -2.72
C VAL A 221 -31.00 -7.59 -1.25
N LEU A 222 -30.48 -6.41 -0.98
CA LEU A 222 -30.50 -5.80 0.34
C LEU A 222 -31.76 -4.94 0.48
N GLN A 223 -32.69 -5.36 1.31
CA GLN A 223 -33.95 -4.62 1.55
C GLN A 223 -33.72 -3.46 2.53
N PHE A 224 -34.37 -2.32 2.28
CA PHE A 224 -34.33 -1.20 3.20
C PHE A 224 -35.30 -1.45 4.36
N HIS A 225 -34.85 -1.27 5.61
CA HIS A 225 -35.60 -1.32 6.86
C HIS A 225 -36.90 -2.16 6.84
N GLY A 226 -36.86 -3.38 7.34
CA GLY A 226 -38.02 -4.14 7.82
C GLY A 226 -39.09 -4.56 6.81
N LYS A 227 -38.92 -4.33 5.54
CA LYS A 227 -39.90 -4.71 4.51
C LYS A 227 -39.58 -5.96 3.72
N GLY A 228 -38.51 -6.64 4.05
CA GLY A 228 -38.16 -7.92 3.44
C GLY A 228 -37.83 -8.90 4.55
N SER A 229 -38.60 -9.93 4.68
CA SER A 229 -38.33 -11.02 5.60
C SER A 229 -37.11 -11.81 5.16
N ASN A 230 -35.91 -11.29 5.38
CA ASN A 230 -34.80 -12.20 5.58
C ASN A 230 -34.97 -12.78 6.99
N THR A 231 -35.72 -13.89 7.08
CA THR A 231 -36.05 -14.58 8.32
C THR A 231 -34.81 -15.01 9.12
N SER A 232 -33.65 -15.02 8.51
CA SER A 232 -32.37 -15.37 9.14
C SER A 232 -31.75 -14.23 9.95
N CYS A 233 -32.15 -12.97 9.73
CA CYS A 233 -31.59 -11.78 10.41
C CYS A 233 -32.62 -11.06 11.31
N THR A 234 -33.56 -11.78 11.88
CA THR A 234 -34.65 -11.23 12.69
C THR A 234 -34.30 -10.95 14.15
N THR A 235 -33.10 -11.25 14.58
CA THR A 235 -32.67 -11.18 16.00
C THR A 235 -31.87 -9.96 16.37
N GLU A 236 -31.98 -8.87 15.62
CA GLU A 236 -31.39 -7.62 16.09
C GLU A 236 -32.16 -7.11 17.31
N PRO A 237 -31.51 -6.98 18.48
CA PRO A 237 -32.21 -6.74 19.74
C PRO A 237 -32.63 -5.30 19.96
N SER A 238 -32.67 -4.46 18.97
CA SER A 238 -33.04 -3.09 19.16
C SER A 238 -34.43 -2.81 18.60
N GLY A 239 -35.33 -2.41 19.45
CA GLY A 239 -36.60 -1.75 19.10
C GLY A 239 -36.41 -0.40 18.40
N ALA A 240 -35.23 -0.10 17.90
CA ALA A 240 -34.95 1.01 17.01
C ALA A 240 -35.18 0.58 15.56
N ASP A 241 -35.67 1.48 14.73
CA ASP A 241 -36.13 1.32 13.34
C ASP A 241 -35.11 0.72 12.33
N ALA A 242 -34.31 -0.24 12.70
CA ALA A 242 -33.30 -0.85 11.87
C ALA A 242 -33.37 -2.40 11.75
N PRO A 243 -34.53 -3.01 11.58
CA PRO A 243 -34.56 -4.40 11.14
C PRO A 243 -34.61 -4.42 9.61
N GLY A 244 -33.48 -4.16 8.98
CA GLY A 244 -33.37 -4.22 7.53
C GLY A 244 -31.95 -4.58 7.15
N ASN A 245 -31.77 -5.07 5.93
CA ASN A 245 -30.46 -5.47 5.44
C ASN A 245 -29.53 -4.26 5.22
N PHE A 246 -30.10 -3.07 4.95
CA PHE A 246 -29.35 -1.83 4.86
C PHE A 246 -30.09 -0.61 5.41
N GLY A 247 -29.34 0.43 5.74
CA GLY A 247 -29.87 1.72 6.17
C GLY A 247 -29.03 2.89 5.65
N TRP A 248 -29.58 4.10 5.76
CA TRP A 248 -28.85 5.32 5.47
C TRP A 248 -28.04 5.78 6.68
N THR A 249 -26.84 6.29 6.42
CA THR A 249 -26.03 7.00 7.40
C THR A 249 -26.09 8.49 7.19
N VAL A 250 -25.63 9.27 8.15
CA VAL A 250 -25.53 10.73 8.01
C VAL A 250 -24.47 11.05 6.96
N ASP A 251 -24.88 11.73 5.89
CA ASP A 251 -23.93 12.25 4.89
C ASP A 251 -23.12 13.40 5.51
N SER A 252 -21.87 13.14 5.85
CA SER A 252 -20.98 14.11 6.47
C SER A 252 -20.20 14.99 5.49
N THR A 253 -20.27 14.66 4.20
CA THR A 253 -19.48 15.34 3.16
C THR A 253 -20.33 16.15 2.20
N GLY A 254 -21.65 15.88 2.14
CA GLY A 254 -22.56 16.42 1.14
C GLY A 254 -22.49 15.72 -0.23
N ASN A 255 -21.63 14.68 -0.36
CA ASN A 255 -21.44 13.87 -1.57
C ASN A 255 -21.93 12.43 -1.39
N CYS A 256 -22.90 12.22 -0.49
CA CYS A 256 -23.36 10.88 -0.10
C CYS A 256 -22.28 9.98 0.51
N GLN A 257 -21.44 10.52 1.35
CA GLN A 257 -20.38 9.80 2.04
C GLN A 257 -20.45 10.06 3.54
N THR A 258 -20.01 9.09 4.33
CA THR A 258 -19.95 9.18 5.79
C THR A 258 -18.51 9.00 6.26
N TYR A 259 -17.99 10.00 6.97
CA TYR A 259 -16.72 9.83 7.67
C TYR A 259 -16.95 9.09 8.98
N ILE A 260 -16.28 7.95 9.15
CA ILE A 260 -16.36 7.10 10.33
C ILE A 260 -14.97 6.99 10.93
N ASN A 261 -14.84 7.47 12.16
CA ASN A 261 -13.62 7.40 12.96
C ASN A 261 -14.03 7.06 14.40
N GLY A 262 -14.10 5.78 14.70
CA GLY A 262 -14.55 5.28 15.98
C GLY A 262 -15.55 4.14 15.86
N SER A 263 -16.06 3.69 17.00
CA SER A 263 -16.93 2.51 17.09
C SER A 263 -18.41 2.79 16.77
N THR A 264 -18.81 4.05 16.60
CA THR A 264 -20.22 4.41 16.34
C THR A 264 -20.33 5.51 15.28
N TYR A 265 -21.44 5.52 14.53
CA TYR A 265 -21.75 6.52 13.52
C TYR A 265 -23.26 6.77 13.41
N GLY A 266 -23.62 7.94 12.90
CA GLY A 266 -25.00 8.43 12.94
C GLY A 266 -25.93 7.71 11.96
N VAL A 267 -27.17 7.49 12.40
CA VAL A 267 -28.28 6.99 11.60
C VAL A 267 -28.96 8.16 10.89
N LYS A 268 -29.29 8.01 9.62
CA LYS A 268 -30.23 8.87 8.93
C LYS A 268 -31.57 8.16 8.86
N THR A 269 -32.59 8.74 9.47
CA THR A 269 -33.94 8.19 9.49
C THR A 269 -34.66 8.38 8.14
N GLY A 270 -35.55 7.44 7.85
CA GLY A 270 -36.41 7.47 6.65
C GLY A 270 -35.74 6.87 5.41
N ALA A 271 -36.57 6.51 4.44
CA ALA A 271 -36.13 5.84 3.20
C ALA A 271 -35.61 6.80 2.12
N SER A 272 -35.77 8.09 2.29
CA SER A 272 -35.46 9.08 1.24
C SER A 272 -33.96 9.31 1.11
N ALA A 273 -33.41 8.99 -0.06
CA ALA A 273 -32.08 9.39 -0.47
C ALA A 273 -32.03 10.89 -0.78
N SER A 274 -30.91 11.56 -0.40
CA SER A 274 -30.61 12.91 -0.85
C SER A 274 -30.37 12.92 -2.36
N GLN A 275 -30.40 14.08 -3.00
CA GLN A 275 -30.07 14.17 -4.43
C GLN A 275 -28.63 13.74 -4.69
N ALA A 276 -27.69 14.09 -3.79
CA ALA A 276 -26.31 13.62 -3.87
C ALA A 276 -26.24 12.09 -3.85
N CYS A 277 -27.00 11.42 -2.96
CA CYS A 277 -27.03 9.96 -2.89
C CYS A 277 -27.66 9.31 -4.12
N LYS A 278 -28.68 9.93 -4.72
CA LYS A 278 -29.25 9.43 -5.99
C LYS A 278 -28.23 9.50 -7.13
N THR A 279 -27.47 10.60 -7.19
CA THR A 279 -26.43 10.79 -8.19
C THR A 279 -25.27 9.80 -7.99
N ALA A 280 -24.82 9.62 -6.74
CA ALA A 280 -23.76 8.66 -6.40
C ALA A 280 -24.17 7.21 -6.73
N LEU A 281 -25.38 6.78 -6.33
CA LEU A 281 -25.91 5.46 -6.67
C LEU A 281 -25.95 5.21 -8.19
N ALA A 282 -26.40 6.21 -8.96
CA ALA A 282 -26.44 6.09 -10.42
C ALA A 282 -25.04 5.96 -11.04
N ALA A 283 -24.09 6.75 -10.53
CA ALA A 283 -22.70 6.71 -11.01
C ALA A 283 -22.01 5.38 -10.64
N ASP A 284 -22.16 4.93 -9.39
CA ASP A 284 -21.54 3.70 -8.90
C ASP A 284 -22.09 2.47 -9.63
N GLN A 285 -23.41 2.41 -9.86
CA GLN A 285 -24.04 1.34 -10.60
C GLN A 285 -23.62 1.32 -12.08
N ALA A 286 -23.61 2.48 -12.74
CA ALA A 286 -23.25 2.58 -14.17
C ALA A 286 -21.77 2.28 -14.43
N ASN A 287 -20.89 2.69 -13.51
CA ASN A 287 -19.44 2.48 -13.63
C ASN A 287 -18.97 1.19 -12.96
N GLN A 288 -19.86 0.41 -12.35
CA GLN A 288 -19.49 -0.79 -11.60
C GLN A 288 -18.43 -0.49 -10.54
N THR A 289 -18.58 0.64 -9.85
CA THR A 289 -17.59 1.15 -8.90
C THR A 289 -17.54 0.26 -7.67
N LEU A 290 -16.33 -0.09 -7.23
CA LEU A 290 -16.11 -0.71 -5.94
C LEU A 290 -16.32 0.34 -4.85
N VAL A 291 -17.32 0.17 -4.01
CA VAL A 291 -17.61 1.06 -2.89
C VAL A 291 -17.29 0.39 -1.55
N PHE A 292 -16.76 1.16 -0.61
CA PHE A 292 -16.49 0.68 0.74
C PHE A 292 -17.55 1.23 1.67
N ILE A 293 -18.28 0.34 2.32
CA ILE A 293 -19.45 0.67 3.15
C ILE A 293 -19.29 0.11 4.56
N PRO A 294 -19.73 0.84 5.59
CA PRO A 294 -19.71 0.34 6.96
C PRO A 294 -20.70 -0.81 7.17
N VAL A 295 -20.31 -1.73 8.00
CA VAL A 295 -21.14 -2.85 8.47
C VAL A 295 -21.40 -2.68 9.97
N TYR A 296 -22.65 -2.70 10.41
CA TYR A 296 -23.01 -2.54 11.81
C TYR A 296 -23.40 -3.86 12.48
N VAL A 297 -23.14 -3.95 13.78
CA VAL A 297 -23.56 -5.07 14.62
C VAL A 297 -24.84 -4.78 15.40
N SER A 298 -25.09 -3.51 15.74
CA SER A 298 -26.26 -3.10 16.52
C SER A 298 -26.61 -1.64 16.25
N VAL A 299 -27.82 -1.28 16.61
CA VAL A 299 -28.30 0.10 16.63
C VAL A 299 -28.68 0.46 18.06
N VAL A 300 -28.24 1.61 18.53
CA VAL A 300 -28.51 2.13 19.87
C VAL A 300 -29.25 3.47 19.75
N GLY A 301 -30.31 3.67 20.54
CA GLY A 301 -31.14 4.87 20.49
C GLY A 301 -32.30 4.75 19.51
N ASN A 302 -33.07 5.87 19.35
CA ASN A 302 -34.28 5.91 18.53
C ASN A 302 -34.28 7.12 17.60
N GLY A 303 -34.82 6.94 16.41
CA GLY A 303 -34.99 8.03 15.43
C GLY A 303 -33.68 8.70 15.04
N ALA A 304 -33.67 10.02 14.97
CA ALA A 304 -32.50 10.82 14.57
C ALA A 304 -31.33 10.80 15.58
N ASN A 305 -31.59 10.33 16.80
CA ASN A 305 -30.56 10.19 17.86
C ASN A 305 -30.01 8.76 17.92
N ALA A 306 -30.35 7.90 16.98
CA ALA A 306 -29.80 6.55 16.92
C ALA A 306 -28.40 6.53 16.33
N TYR A 307 -27.61 5.56 16.77
CA TYR A 307 -26.25 5.33 16.30
C TYR A 307 -26.07 3.85 15.95
N TYR A 308 -25.39 3.62 14.83
CA TYR A 308 -24.89 2.28 14.48
C TYR A 308 -23.59 2.00 15.23
N THR A 309 -23.43 0.76 15.70
CA THR A 309 -22.16 0.26 16.21
C THR A 309 -21.40 -0.43 15.08
N LEU A 310 -20.22 0.04 14.77
CA LEU A 310 -19.40 -0.46 13.67
C LEU A 310 -18.85 -1.87 13.98
N LYS A 311 -18.96 -2.79 13.01
CA LYS A 311 -18.22 -4.06 12.97
C LYS A 311 -16.91 -3.89 12.18
N GLY A 312 -16.97 -3.23 11.03
CA GLY A 312 -15.89 -3.01 10.10
C GLY A 312 -16.41 -2.44 8.78
N PHE A 313 -15.60 -2.54 7.73
CA PHE A 313 -15.95 -2.04 6.41
C PHE A 313 -15.94 -3.17 5.39
N ALA A 314 -16.98 -3.25 4.57
CA ALA A 314 -17.10 -4.20 3.48
C ALA A 314 -16.83 -3.53 2.14
N ALA A 315 -16.32 -4.29 1.20
CA ALA A 315 -16.21 -3.91 -0.20
C ALA A 315 -17.45 -4.45 -0.93
N PHE A 316 -18.15 -3.58 -1.67
CA PHE A 316 -19.42 -3.89 -2.31
C PHE A 316 -19.50 -3.26 -3.70
N VAL A 317 -20.14 -3.95 -4.64
CA VAL A 317 -20.43 -3.42 -5.98
C VAL A 317 -21.95 -3.39 -6.18
N ILE A 318 -22.47 -2.24 -6.60
CA ILE A 318 -23.89 -2.03 -6.84
C ILE A 318 -24.22 -2.50 -8.26
N THR A 319 -25.17 -3.43 -8.39
CA THR A 319 -25.66 -3.92 -9.68
C THR A 319 -26.96 -3.26 -10.11
N GLY A 320 -27.80 -2.92 -9.13
CA GLY A 320 -29.08 -2.26 -9.32
C GLY A 320 -29.58 -1.62 -8.05
N TYR A 321 -30.59 -0.77 -8.13
CA TYR A 321 -31.20 -0.18 -6.93
C TYR A 321 -32.59 0.35 -7.20
N ARG A 322 -33.36 0.48 -6.12
CA ARG A 322 -34.62 1.21 -6.07
C ARG A 322 -34.74 1.96 -4.76
N VAL A 323 -34.75 3.26 -4.83
CA VAL A 323 -34.95 4.19 -3.71
C VAL A 323 -36.03 5.22 -4.06
N PRO A 324 -36.61 5.94 -3.10
CA PRO A 324 -37.63 6.96 -3.41
C PRO A 324 -37.13 7.97 -4.44
N GLY A 325 -37.79 7.98 -5.61
CA GLY A 325 -37.50 8.90 -6.71
C GLY A 325 -36.27 8.60 -7.55
N ALA A 326 -35.69 7.39 -7.44
CA ALA A 326 -34.60 6.92 -8.33
C ALA A 326 -34.53 5.38 -8.36
N SER A 327 -34.23 4.84 -9.54
CA SER A 327 -34.03 3.40 -9.73
C SER A 327 -33.11 3.11 -10.91
N ALA A 328 -32.41 1.99 -10.85
CA ALA A 328 -31.70 1.40 -11.99
C ALA A 328 -31.93 -0.12 -11.97
N SER A 329 -32.12 -0.70 -13.15
CA SER A 329 -32.23 -2.14 -13.31
C SER A 329 -30.91 -2.83 -12.97
N ASP A 330 -31.03 -4.02 -12.41
CA ASP A 330 -29.90 -4.86 -12.11
C ASP A 330 -29.27 -5.36 -13.41
N TRP A 331 -27.99 -5.03 -13.62
CA TRP A 331 -27.25 -5.43 -14.83
C TRP A 331 -26.67 -6.85 -14.75
N LEU A 332 -26.46 -7.37 -13.53
CA LEU A 332 -25.91 -8.70 -13.31
C LEU A 332 -26.99 -9.79 -13.29
N ASN A 333 -28.10 -9.49 -12.62
CA ASN A 333 -29.24 -10.41 -12.50
C ASN A 333 -30.57 -9.68 -12.66
N PRO A 334 -31.01 -9.39 -13.90
CA PRO A 334 -32.25 -8.65 -14.15
C PRO A 334 -33.51 -9.30 -13.53
N ALA A 335 -33.50 -10.59 -13.23
CA ALA A 335 -34.57 -11.26 -12.53
C ALA A 335 -34.67 -10.88 -11.03
N ASN A 336 -33.61 -10.34 -10.47
CA ASN A 336 -33.47 -10.04 -9.04
C ASN A 336 -33.85 -8.58 -8.71
N ASN A 337 -34.62 -7.94 -9.56
CA ASN A 337 -35.05 -6.56 -9.34
C ASN A 337 -35.93 -6.39 -8.11
N CYS A 338 -35.80 -5.26 -7.42
CA CYS A 338 -36.73 -4.84 -6.39
C CYS A 338 -38.16 -4.82 -6.93
N SER A 339 -39.05 -5.60 -6.37
CA SER A 339 -40.43 -5.68 -6.78
C SER A 339 -41.36 -4.84 -5.90
N GLY A 340 -42.49 -4.39 -6.48
CA GLY A 340 -43.55 -3.69 -5.75
C GLY A 340 -43.14 -2.33 -5.19
N SER A 341 -43.54 -2.01 -3.96
CA SER A 341 -43.22 -0.76 -3.25
C SER A 341 -41.94 -0.86 -2.39
N SER A 342 -41.18 -1.95 -2.50
CA SER A 342 -39.97 -2.16 -1.73
C SER A 342 -38.83 -1.30 -2.23
N PHE A 343 -38.04 -0.77 -1.29
CA PHE A 343 -36.75 -0.11 -1.60
C PHE A 343 -35.62 -1.09 -1.34
N CYS A 344 -34.66 -1.17 -2.26
CA CYS A 344 -33.53 -2.08 -2.12
C CYS A 344 -32.29 -1.61 -2.85
N LEU A 345 -31.15 -2.22 -2.48
CA LEU A 345 -29.90 -2.23 -3.24
C LEU A 345 -29.64 -3.65 -3.72
N ASN A 346 -29.32 -3.79 -4.99
CA ASN A 346 -28.82 -5.04 -5.56
C ASN A 346 -27.30 -4.91 -5.68
N GLY A 347 -26.58 -6.02 -5.46
CA GLY A 347 -25.15 -6.04 -5.55
C GLY A 347 -24.50 -7.26 -4.93
N TYR A 348 -23.21 -7.26 -4.90
CA TYR A 348 -22.43 -8.37 -4.35
C TYR A 348 -21.26 -7.87 -3.51
N PHE A 349 -20.89 -8.69 -2.53
CA PHE A 349 -19.70 -8.46 -1.71
C PHE A 349 -18.45 -9.00 -2.41
N THR A 350 -17.36 -8.25 -2.28
CA THR A 350 -16.07 -8.60 -2.83
C THR A 350 -14.94 -8.24 -1.86
N GLN A 351 -13.71 -8.46 -2.27
CA GLN A 351 -12.54 -7.96 -1.58
C GLN A 351 -11.95 -6.79 -2.35
N GLY A 352 -11.47 -5.77 -1.65
CA GLY A 352 -10.91 -4.62 -2.31
C GLY A 352 -9.95 -3.80 -1.46
N LEU A 353 -9.07 -3.09 -2.17
CA LEU A 353 -8.10 -2.19 -1.57
C LEU A 353 -8.62 -0.76 -1.57
N ILE A 354 -8.60 -0.15 -0.41
CA ILE A 354 -8.85 1.27 -0.22
C ILE A 354 -7.58 2.03 -0.62
N PRO A 355 -7.64 2.97 -1.56
CA PRO A 355 -6.48 3.75 -1.93
C PRO A 355 -6.04 4.69 -0.81
N GLY A 356 -4.73 4.76 -0.60
CA GLY A 356 -4.09 5.65 0.37
C GLY A 356 -3.81 4.98 1.72
N PRO A 357 -3.07 5.69 2.59
CA PRO A 357 -2.74 5.22 3.92
C PRO A 357 -3.95 5.31 4.87
N GLY A 358 -3.94 4.50 5.92
CA GLY A 358 -4.99 4.50 6.93
C GLY A 358 -4.57 3.77 8.20
N THR A 359 -5.43 3.84 9.22
CA THR A 359 -5.22 3.12 10.48
C THR A 359 -5.80 1.71 10.37
N MET A 360 -4.98 0.71 10.64
CA MET A 360 -5.33 -0.71 10.61
C MET A 360 -5.75 -1.23 11.99
N GLY A 361 -6.28 -2.43 12.02
CA GLY A 361 -6.73 -3.12 13.25
C GLY A 361 -8.24 -3.32 13.34
N GLY A 362 -8.97 -2.99 12.26
CA GLY A 362 -10.39 -3.28 12.12
C GLY A 362 -10.69 -4.76 11.86
N THR A 363 -11.97 -5.12 11.87
CA THR A 363 -12.43 -6.46 11.46
C THR A 363 -12.38 -6.56 9.93
N ASN A 364 -11.78 -7.62 9.41
CA ASN A 364 -11.74 -7.87 7.97
C ASN A 364 -13.12 -8.32 7.47
N LEU A 365 -13.75 -7.45 6.67
CA LEU A 365 -15.03 -7.72 6.02
C LEU A 365 -14.92 -7.55 4.49
N GLY A 366 -13.71 -7.64 3.94
CA GLY A 366 -13.43 -7.49 2.52
C GLY A 366 -12.78 -6.17 2.14
N ALA A 367 -12.84 -5.14 2.99
CA ALA A 367 -12.13 -3.89 2.78
C ALA A 367 -10.76 -3.94 3.46
N SER A 368 -9.71 -3.61 2.72
CA SER A 368 -8.33 -3.59 3.23
C SER A 368 -7.58 -2.36 2.76
N ILE A 369 -6.60 -1.93 3.53
CA ILE A 369 -5.58 -0.96 3.15
C ILE A 369 -4.22 -1.65 3.10
N ALA A 370 -3.31 -1.14 2.27
CA ALA A 370 -1.92 -1.57 2.22
C ALA A 370 -1.02 -0.34 2.13
N GLN A 371 0.04 -0.31 2.92
CA GLN A 371 0.96 0.82 3.01
C GLN A 371 2.37 0.37 3.36
N LEU A 372 3.37 1.19 3.03
CA LEU A 372 4.73 0.99 3.53
C LEU A 372 4.78 1.36 5.02
N SER A 373 5.48 0.57 5.81
CA SER A 373 5.63 0.75 7.26
C SER A 373 7.08 1.04 7.68
N GLY A 374 8.03 1.09 6.74
CA GLY A 374 9.41 1.43 7.03
C GLY A 374 10.36 1.27 5.86
#